data_025a37376ecd42fc4a5c4f2b37fe0277
#
_entry.id   025a37376ecd42fc4a5c4f2b37fe0277
#
_cell.length_a   1.000
_cell.length_b   1.000
_cell.length_c   1.000
_cell.angle_alpha   90.00
_cell.angle_beta   90.00
_cell.angle_gamma   90.00
#
_symmetry.space_group_name_H-M   'P 1'
#
loop_
_entity.id
_entity.type
_entity.pdbx_description
1 polymer ?
#
loop_
_entity_poly.entity_id
_entity_poly.type
_entity_poly.pdbx_seq_one_letter_code
_entity_poly.pdbx_strand_id
1 'polypeptide(L)'
;MGAWIKQVIAITALNLRNLPARPGPSAVAILGVAAVVGVFAAVLSMAKGFERTMIAAGSEDVAIVFRAGSTTELNSGLSYEQTQIIAGAPGVIEIDGAPAVSAERYVVVDLPLKATNTSANVPLRGIQPGGYLVRPQLEIVEGRPFEPGRNEIVVGRAAQRQFAGLGVGSTVRFGQTEWQVVGAFEDGGSVSESELWCDVRVLQPAWRRGNTFQSVRARLTSPAAIEAFESELARDPRVEVDVFPERDYYAQQSEA
;
A
#
# COMPACT_ATOMS: atom_id res chain seq x y z
N MET A 1 -5.82 17.24 50.17
CA MET A 1 -4.95 16.71 49.04
C MET A 1 -3.43 16.86 49.30
N GLY A 2 -2.93 17.89 49.99
CA GLY A 2 -1.48 18.13 50.16
C GLY A 2 -0.70 17.14 51.04
N ALA A 3 -1.32 16.53 52.07
CA ALA A 3 -0.61 15.63 52.97
C ALA A 3 -0.29 14.25 52.32
N TRP A 4 -1.22 13.70 51.53
CA TRP A 4 -1.05 12.43 50.84
C TRP A 4 0.06 12.52 49.78
N ILE A 5 0.09 13.59 48.98
CA ILE A 5 1.15 13.82 47.98
C ILE A 5 2.53 13.92 48.63
N LYS A 6 2.66 14.62 49.80
CA LYS A 6 3.90 14.72 50.56
C LYS A 6 4.37 13.34 51.07
N GLN A 7 3.43 12.52 51.54
CA GLN A 7 3.74 11.15 51.98
C GLN A 7 4.23 10.26 50.82
N VAL A 8 3.57 10.32 49.67
CA VAL A 8 4.00 9.56 48.46
C VAL A 8 5.40 9.97 48.05
N ILE A 9 5.68 11.27 47.96
CA ILE A 9 7.01 11.79 47.62
C ILE A 9 8.07 11.33 48.61
N ALA A 10 7.79 11.41 49.93
CA ALA A 10 8.73 11.01 50.99
C ALA A 10 9.06 9.50 50.94
N ILE A 11 8.03 8.65 50.73
CA ILE A 11 8.21 7.19 50.59
C ILE A 11 8.97 6.85 49.32
N THR A 12 8.67 7.51 48.20
CA THR A 12 9.37 7.31 46.91
C THR A 12 10.84 7.71 47.05
N ALA A 13 11.13 8.86 47.68
CA ALA A 13 12.50 9.31 47.90
C ALA A 13 13.32 8.35 48.81
N LEU A 14 12.66 7.79 49.83
CA LEU A 14 13.28 6.83 50.74
C LEU A 14 13.57 5.49 50.00
N ASN A 15 12.66 5.03 49.17
CA ASN A 15 12.86 3.83 48.38
C ASN A 15 13.99 4.01 47.35
N LEU A 16 14.04 5.15 46.67
CA LEU A 16 15.13 5.49 45.73
C LEU A 16 16.50 5.54 46.43
N ARG A 17 16.58 6.07 47.64
CA ARG A 17 17.83 6.08 48.41
C ARG A 17 18.31 4.68 48.82
N ASN A 18 17.41 3.74 48.97
CA ASN A 18 17.72 2.36 49.36
C ASN A 18 18.10 1.45 48.18
N LEU A 19 17.92 1.90 46.93
CA LEU A 19 18.29 1.13 45.72
C LEU A 19 19.77 0.70 45.72
N PRO A 20 20.75 1.54 46.03
CA PRO A 20 22.15 1.17 46.07
C PRO A 20 22.51 0.17 47.16
N ALA A 21 21.71 0.11 48.26
CA ALA A 21 21.93 -0.80 49.38
C ALA A 21 21.56 -2.26 49.08
N ARG A 22 20.80 -2.50 47.98
CA ARG A 22 20.37 -3.85 47.54
C ARG A 22 20.59 -4.00 46.03
N PRO A 23 21.85 -4.05 45.55
CA PRO A 23 22.13 -3.97 44.12
C PRO A 23 21.53 -5.14 43.31
N GLY A 24 21.53 -6.35 43.82
CA GLY A 24 20.99 -7.52 43.12
C GLY A 24 19.49 -7.43 42.84
N PRO A 25 18.64 -7.34 43.88
CA PRO A 25 17.19 -7.20 43.67
C PRO A 25 16.81 -5.95 42.88
N SER A 26 17.52 -4.84 43.11
CA SER A 26 17.26 -3.59 42.38
C SER A 26 17.60 -3.70 40.87
N ALA A 27 18.70 -4.34 40.54
CA ALA A 27 19.07 -4.60 39.15
C ALA A 27 18.03 -5.49 38.44
N VAL A 28 17.55 -6.56 39.08
CA VAL A 28 16.51 -7.43 38.52
C VAL A 28 15.21 -6.64 38.28
N ALA A 29 14.79 -5.81 39.24
CA ALA A 29 13.58 -5.00 39.05
C ALA A 29 13.74 -3.96 37.94
N ILE A 30 14.89 -3.28 37.84
CA ILE A 30 15.17 -2.31 36.77
C ILE A 30 15.20 -3.00 35.41
N LEU A 31 15.90 -4.14 35.28
CA LEU A 31 15.95 -4.91 34.04
C LEU A 31 14.59 -5.44 33.63
N GLY A 32 13.79 -5.93 34.59
CA GLY A 32 12.42 -6.37 34.33
C GLY A 32 11.53 -5.26 33.77
N VAL A 33 11.52 -4.11 34.44
CA VAL A 33 10.75 -2.94 33.94
C VAL A 33 11.30 -2.43 32.61
N ALA A 34 12.63 -2.34 32.45
CA ALA A 34 13.24 -1.91 31.20
C ALA A 34 12.91 -2.86 30.03
N ALA A 35 12.88 -4.18 30.28
CA ALA A 35 12.49 -5.16 29.27
C ALA A 35 11.03 -4.97 28.83
N VAL A 36 10.10 -4.82 29.77
CA VAL A 36 8.68 -4.59 29.47
C VAL A 36 8.48 -3.28 28.71
N VAL A 37 9.08 -2.19 29.17
CA VAL A 37 9.00 -0.88 28.51
C VAL A 37 9.64 -0.95 27.13
N GLY A 38 10.77 -1.65 26.98
CA GLY A 38 11.47 -1.83 25.72
C GLY A 38 10.60 -2.59 24.69
N VAL A 39 9.95 -3.68 25.10
CA VAL A 39 9.03 -4.44 24.25
C VAL A 39 7.83 -3.55 23.86
N PHE A 40 7.24 -2.84 24.81
CA PHE A 40 6.12 -1.95 24.52
C PHE A 40 6.49 -0.82 23.55
N ALA A 41 7.64 -0.21 23.76
CA ALA A 41 8.16 0.84 22.87
C ALA A 41 8.44 0.29 21.45
N ALA A 42 8.99 -0.92 21.35
CA ALA A 42 9.23 -1.57 20.06
C ALA A 42 7.92 -1.85 19.30
N VAL A 43 6.90 -2.40 19.98
CA VAL A 43 5.59 -2.67 19.36
C VAL A 43 4.91 -1.37 18.91
N LEU A 44 4.91 -0.34 19.77
CA LEU A 44 4.31 0.96 19.41
C LEU A 44 5.07 1.64 18.25
N SER A 45 6.40 1.52 18.21
CA SER A 45 7.20 2.06 17.12
C SER A 45 6.92 1.35 15.80
N MET A 46 6.71 0.03 15.85
CA MET A 46 6.36 -0.77 14.68
C MET A 46 4.97 -0.39 14.15
N ALA A 47 3.97 -0.26 15.04
CA ALA A 47 2.62 0.18 14.69
C ALA A 47 2.63 1.58 14.04
N LYS A 48 3.35 2.54 14.63
CA LYS A 48 3.50 3.89 14.07
C LYS A 48 4.28 3.92 12.74
N GLY A 49 5.26 3.04 12.57
CA GLY A 49 5.97 2.90 11.30
C GLY A 49 5.04 2.39 10.20
N PHE A 50 4.23 1.37 10.50
CA PHE A 50 3.24 0.82 9.57
C PHE A 50 2.18 1.86 9.17
N GLU A 51 1.57 2.55 10.15
CA GLU A 51 0.61 3.64 9.92
C GLU A 51 1.19 4.71 8.97
N ARG A 52 2.43 5.17 9.21
CA ARG A 52 3.08 6.17 8.35
C ARG A 52 3.28 5.69 6.92
N THR A 53 3.68 4.43 6.74
CA THR A 53 3.89 3.84 5.41
C THR A 53 2.55 3.73 4.66
N MET A 54 1.48 3.36 5.35
CA MET A 54 0.15 3.26 4.76
C MET A 54 -0.41 4.64 4.37
N ILE A 55 -0.30 5.63 5.25
CA ILE A 55 -0.76 7.01 4.95
C ILE A 55 0.06 7.65 3.82
N ALA A 56 1.37 7.38 3.75
CA ALA A 56 2.22 7.86 2.67
C ALA A 56 1.88 7.23 1.30
N ALA A 57 1.19 6.09 1.30
CA ALA A 57 0.80 5.38 0.09
C ALA A 57 -0.33 6.06 -0.71
N GLY A 58 -1.16 6.88 -0.05
CA GLY A 58 -2.34 7.49 -0.66
C GLY A 58 -2.16 8.97 -0.97
N SER A 59 -2.70 9.40 -2.09
CA SER A 59 -2.84 10.82 -2.43
C SER A 59 -4.22 11.35 -2.04
N GLU A 60 -4.30 12.63 -1.67
CA GLU A 60 -5.58 13.26 -1.32
C GLU A 60 -6.42 13.60 -2.56
N ASP A 61 -5.79 13.76 -3.72
CA ASP A 61 -6.43 14.08 -5.00
C ASP A 61 -6.70 12.83 -5.87
N VAL A 62 -6.40 11.63 -5.35
CA VAL A 62 -6.69 10.37 -6.04
C VAL A 62 -7.89 9.69 -5.38
N ALA A 63 -8.91 9.41 -6.19
CA ALA A 63 -10.03 8.57 -5.82
C ALA A 63 -9.72 7.12 -6.16
N ILE A 64 -10.02 6.20 -5.25
CA ILE A 64 -10.06 4.77 -5.52
C ILE A 64 -11.52 4.33 -5.54
N VAL A 65 -11.89 3.62 -6.59
CA VAL A 65 -13.28 3.21 -6.86
C VAL A 65 -13.38 1.70 -6.83
N PHE A 66 -14.31 1.18 -6.05
CA PHE A 66 -14.63 -0.24 -5.95
C PHE A 66 -16.11 -0.48 -6.33
N ARG A 67 -16.44 -1.73 -6.59
CA ARG A 67 -17.84 -2.14 -6.65
C ARG A 67 -18.52 -1.86 -5.31
N ALA A 68 -19.74 -1.37 -5.33
CA ALA A 68 -20.54 -1.07 -4.13
C ALA A 68 -20.57 -2.25 -3.15
N GLY A 69 -20.35 -1.94 -1.87
CA GLY A 69 -20.29 -2.91 -0.78
C GLY A 69 -18.94 -3.66 -0.68
N SER A 70 -17.94 -3.32 -1.49
CA SER A 70 -16.60 -3.90 -1.40
C SER A 70 -15.72 -3.08 -0.47
N THR A 71 -15.11 -3.72 0.51
CA THR A 71 -14.21 -3.07 1.49
C THR A 71 -12.72 -3.19 1.12
N THR A 72 -12.40 -4.05 0.16
CA THR A 72 -11.03 -4.29 -0.30
C THR A 72 -10.98 -4.53 -1.81
N GLU A 73 -9.81 -4.28 -2.43
CA GLU A 73 -9.60 -4.58 -3.86
C GLU A 73 -9.90 -6.04 -4.21
N LEU A 74 -9.55 -6.98 -3.33
CA LEU A 74 -9.73 -8.42 -3.59
C LEU A 74 -11.19 -8.85 -3.74
N ASN A 75 -12.11 -8.16 -3.06
CA ASN A 75 -13.54 -8.46 -3.06
C ASN A 75 -14.33 -7.65 -4.08
N SER A 76 -13.68 -6.72 -4.77
CA SER A 76 -14.29 -5.87 -5.78
C SER A 76 -14.19 -6.49 -7.18
N GLY A 77 -15.17 -6.18 -8.00
CA GLY A 77 -15.21 -6.60 -9.40
C GLY A 77 -15.98 -5.58 -10.25
N LEU A 78 -15.26 -4.93 -11.15
CA LEU A 78 -15.76 -3.92 -12.08
C LEU A 78 -15.69 -4.46 -13.51
N SER A 79 -16.74 -4.24 -14.30
CA SER A 79 -16.73 -4.55 -15.73
C SER A 79 -15.91 -3.51 -16.51
N TYR A 80 -15.50 -3.86 -17.71
CA TYR A 80 -14.82 -2.90 -18.61
C TYR A 80 -15.70 -1.67 -18.89
N GLU A 81 -17.01 -1.85 -19.09
CA GLU A 81 -17.95 -0.75 -19.33
C GLU A 81 -17.97 0.23 -18.14
N GLN A 82 -18.06 -0.29 -16.92
CA GLN A 82 -18.00 0.54 -15.71
C GLN A 82 -16.72 1.34 -15.62
N THR A 83 -15.56 0.72 -15.92
CA THR A 83 -14.29 1.44 -15.90
C THR A 83 -14.22 2.57 -16.92
N GLN A 84 -14.88 2.44 -18.09
CA GLN A 84 -14.94 3.50 -19.09
C GLN A 84 -15.83 4.67 -18.64
N ILE A 85 -16.97 4.37 -17.98
CA ILE A 85 -17.84 5.42 -17.41
C ILE A 85 -17.08 6.19 -16.34
N ILE A 86 -16.39 5.48 -15.44
CA ILE A 86 -15.59 6.10 -14.37
C ILE A 86 -14.49 6.98 -14.97
N ALA A 87 -13.79 6.51 -16.02
CA ALA A 87 -12.72 7.27 -16.66
C ALA A 87 -13.22 8.54 -17.38
N GLY A 88 -14.46 8.54 -17.86
CA GLY A 88 -15.08 9.71 -18.51
C GLY A 88 -15.82 10.64 -17.55
N ALA A 89 -15.84 10.37 -16.25
CA ALA A 89 -16.57 11.18 -15.29
C ALA A 89 -15.91 12.56 -15.07
N PRO A 90 -16.70 13.61 -14.83
CA PRO A 90 -16.18 14.96 -14.60
C PRO A 90 -15.26 15.03 -13.37
N GLY A 91 -14.25 15.89 -13.45
CA GLY A 91 -13.28 16.09 -12.36
C GLY A 91 -11.99 15.29 -12.52
N VAL A 92 -11.95 14.31 -13.41
CA VAL A 92 -10.71 13.61 -13.77
C VAL A 92 -9.77 14.55 -14.50
N ILE A 93 -8.50 14.62 -14.11
CA ILE A 93 -7.51 15.44 -14.81
C ILE A 93 -6.99 14.73 -16.05
N GLU A 94 -6.64 15.53 -17.04
CA GLU A 94 -5.91 15.07 -18.22
C GLU A 94 -4.45 15.53 -18.14
N ILE A 95 -3.54 14.62 -18.44
CA ILE A 95 -2.10 14.89 -18.52
C ILE A 95 -1.66 14.47 -19.92
N ASP A 96 -1.10 15.40 -20.67
CA ASP A 96 -0.69 15.20 -22.07
C ASP A 96 -1.82 14.64 -22.98
N GLY A 97 -3.07 15.06 -22.72
CA GLY A 97 -4.25 14.62 -23.46
C GLY A 97 -4.75 13.22 -23.12
N ALA A 98 -4.23 12.62 -22.07
CA ALA A 98 -4.70 11.32 -21.56
C ALA A 98 -5.32 11.49 -20.16
N PRO A 99 -6.47 10.85 -19.88
CA PRO A 99 -7.05 10.89 -18.54
C PRO A 99 -6.14 10.17 -17.53
N ALA A 100 -5.90 10.81 -16.40
CA ALA A 100 -5.14 10.22 -15.31
C ALA A 100 -6.02 9.21 -14.55
N VAL A 101 -6.30 8.09 -15.20
CA VAL A 101 -7.13 6.99 -14.70
C VAL A 101 -6.45 5.66 -14.98
N SER A 102 -6.55 4.73 -14.05
CA SER A 102 -6.07 3.37 -14.19
C SER A 102 -7.09 2.37 -13.64
N ALA A 103 -7.64 1.54 -14.52
CA ALA A 103 -8.36 0.35 -14.09
C ALA A 103 -7.35 -0.76 -13.82
N GLU A 104 -7.40 -1.32 -12.63
CA GLU A 104 -6.35 -2.17 -12.09
C GLU A 104 -6.84 -3.56 -11.71
N ARG A 105 -5.94 -4.51 -11.84
CA ARG A 105 -6.13 -5.91 -11.42
C ARG A 105 -5.06 -6.31 -10.45
N TYR A 106 -5.46 -6.87 -9.31
CA TYR A 106 -4.57 -7.34 -8.27
C TYR A 106 -4.59 -8.87 -8.17
N VAL A 107 -3.44 -9.50 -8.19
CA VAL A 107 -3.26 -10.93 -7.94
C VAL A 107 -2.09 -11.13 -6.99
N VAL A 108 -2.06 -12.27 -6.32
CA VAL A 108 -0.94 -12.65 -5.44
C VAL A 108 -0.16 -13.75 -6.11
N VAL A 109 1.15 -13.62 -6.16
CA VAL A 109 2.08 -14.61 -6.70
C VAL A 109 3.12 -14.98 -5.65
N ASP A 110 3.77 -16.13 -5.83
CA ASP A 110 4.77 -16.64 -4.90
C ASP A 110 6.17 -16.45 -5.45
N LEU A 111 7.07 -15.91 -4.62
CA LEU A 111 8.49 -15.79 -4.92
C LEU A 111 9.35 -16.21 -3.72
N PRO A 112 10.58 -16.71 -3.97
CA PRO A 112 11.49 -17.01 -2.89
C PRO A 112 12.05 -15.73 -2.24
N LEU A 113 12.08 -15.70 -0.92
CA LEU A 113 12.75 -14.67 -0.14
C LEU A 113 14.27 -14.80 -0.26
N LYS A 114 14.99 -13.70 -0.45
CA LYS A 114 16.46 -13.71 -0.51
C LYS A 114 17.13 -14.22 0.77
N ALA A 115 16.54 -13.92 1.92
CA ALA A 115 17.10 -14.25 3.22
C ALA A 115 17.02 -15.74 3.58
N THR A 116 15.91 -16.41 3.23
CA THR A 116 15.60 -17.77 3.71
C THR A 116 15.41 -18.77 2.59
N ASN A 117 15.29 -18.29 1.33
CA ASN A 117 14.89 -19.08 0.15
C ASN A 117 13.55 -19.80 0.30
N THR A 118 12.73 -19.40 1.28
CA THR A 118 11.35 -19.86 1.44
C THR A 118 10.41 -19.06 0.56
N SER A 119 9.36 -19.72 0.03
CA SER A 119 8.33 -19.05 -0.76
C SER A 119 7.51 -18.09 0.10
N ALA A 120 7.25 -16.91 -0.40
CA ALA A 120 6.37 -15.93 0.23
C ALA A 120 5.56 -15.18 -0.82
N ASN A 121 4.38 -14.71 -0.41
CA ASN A 121 3.45 -14.00 -1.26
C ASN A 121 3.97 -12.60 -1.60
N VAL A 122 3.86 -12.21 -2.88
CA VAL A 122 4.09 -10.85 -3.36
C VAL A 122 2.93 -10.43 -4.26
N PRO A 123 2.43 -9.19 -4.11
CA PRO A 123 1.40 -8.66 -4.99
C PRO A 123 1.92 -8.43 -6.40
N LEU A 124 1.14 -8.85 -7.40
CA LEU A 124 1.33 -8.49 -8.81
C LEU A 124 0.11 -7.71 -9.26
N ARG A 125 0.33 -6.45 -9.61
CA ARG A 125 -0.71 -5.52 -10.05
C ARG A 125 -0.63 -5.30 -11.55
N GLY A 126 -1.72 -5.57 -12.25
CA GLY A 126 -1.91 -5.14 -13.62
C GLY A 126 -2.47 -3.72 -13.64
N ILE A 127 -1.78 -2.79 -14.25
CA ILE A 127 -2.19 -1.41 -14.41
C ILE A 127 -2.41 -1.06 -15.89
N GLN A 128 -3.23 -0.05 -16.15
CA GLN A 128 -3.30 0.61 -17.45
C GLN A 128 -2.17 1.65 -17.59
N PRO A 129 -1.89 2.17 -18.80
CA PRO A 129 -0.88 3.23 -18.98
C PRO A 129 -1.08 4.44 -18.06
N GLY A 130 -2.34 4.83 -17.79
CA GLY A 130 -2.68 5.88 -16.83
C GLY A 130 -2.26 5.59 -15.39
N GLY A 131 -1.86 4.36 -15.06
CA GLY A 131 -1.38 3.97 -13.73
C GLY A 131 -0.15 4.74 -13.26
N TYR A 132 0.69 5.21 -14.19
CA TYR A 132 1.79 6.10 -13.89
C TYR A 132 1.33 7.55 -13.67
N LEU A 133 0.26 7.98 -14.35
CA LEU A 133 -0.28 9.35 -14.25
C LEU A 133 -1.02 9.60 -12.93
N VAL A 134 -1.64 8.56 -12.36
CA VAL A 134 -2.35 8.66 -11.07
C VAL A 134 -1.39 8.65 -9.87
N ARG A 135 -0.11 8.37 -10.09
CA ARG A 135 0.91 8.30 -9.03
C ARG A 135 2.06 9.25 -9.30
N PRO A 136 1.89 10.55 -9.00
CA PRO A 136 2.86 11.59 -9.38
C PRO A 136 4.21 11.47 -8.66
N GLN A 137 4.27 10.73 -7.54
CA GLN A 137 5.50 10.53 -6.77
C GLN A 137 6.30 9.31 -7.24
N LEU A 138 5.75 8.52 -8.18
CA LEU A 138 6.39 7.32 -8.67
C LEU A 138 7.53 7.67 -9.63
N GLU A 139 8.70 7.13 -9.35
CA GLU A 139 9.90 7.28 -10.17
C GLU A 139 10.45 5.92 -10.56
N ILE A 140 10.79 5.76 -11.84
CA ILE A 140 11.57 4.60 -12.29
C ILE A 140 13.04 4.90 -11.99
N VAL A 141 13.59 4.21 -10.99
CA VAL A 141 14.96 4.45 -10.49
C VAL A 141 16.00 3.53 -11.13
N GLU A 142 15.57 2.49 -11.87
CA GLU A 142 16.44 1.56 -12.58
C GLU A 142 15.70 1.01 -13.81
N GLY A 143 16.36 0.92 -14.96
CA GLY A 143 15.76 0.40 -16.18
C GLY A 143 14.75 1.34 -16.82
N ARG A 144 13.58 0.83 -17.19
CA ARG A 144 12.50 1.55 -17.88
C ARG A 144 11.12 1.07 -17.44
N PRO A 145 10.04 1.84 -17.72
CA PRO A 145 8.67 1.35 -17.63
C PRO A 145 8.46 0.12 -18.53
N PHE A 146 7.49 -0.72 -18.20
CA PHE A 146 7.09 -1.83 -19.08
C PHE A 146 6.42 -1.31 -20.37
N GLU A 147 6.62 -2.02 -21.46
CA GLU A 147 5.92 -1.74 -22.72
C GLU A 147 4.55 -2.43 -22.73
N PRO A 148 3.49 -1.68 -23.10
CA PRO A 148 2.16 -2.25 -23.20
C PRO A 148 2.08 -3.48 -24.12
N GLY A 149 1.37 -4.53 -23.63
CA GLY A 149 1.17 -5.77 -24.39
C GLY A 149 2.33 -6.77 -24.32
N ARG A 150 3.37 -6.49 -23.56
CA ARG A 150 4.50 -7.41 -23.33
C ARG A 150 4.45 -8.06 -21.96
N ASN A 151 5.04 -9.25 -21.85
CA ASN A 151 5.25 -9.93 -20.58
C ASN A 151 6.42 -9.28 -19.81
N GLU A 152 6.26 -8.02 -19.49
CA GLU A 152 7.24 -7.22 -18.77
C GLU A 152 6.69 -6.78 -17.41
N ILE A 153 7.57 -6.73 -16.41
CA ILE A 153 7.23 -6.21 -15.09
C ILE A 153 8.22 -5.13 -14.67
N VAL A 154 7.71 -4.16 -13.94
CA VAL A 154 8.52 -3.27 -13.11
C VAL A 154 8.30 -3.66 -11.64
N VAL A 155 9.35 -3.57 -10.85
CA VAL A 155 9.36 -4.08 -9.48
C VAL A 155 9.53 -2.93 -8.50
N GLY A 156 8.72 -2.90 -7.45
CA GLY A 156 8.93 -1.96 -6.37
C GLY A 156 10.25 -2.22 -5.64
N ARG A 157 10.92 -1.17 -5.22
CA ARG A 157 12.26 -1.26 -4.61
C ARG A 157 12.27 -2.12 -3.33
N ALA A 158 11.20 -2.11 -2.55
CA ALA A 158 11.07 -2.97 -1.37
C ALA A 158 10.94 -4.45 -1.77
N ALA A 159 10.11 -4.76 -2.78
CA ALA A 159 9.99 -6.11 -3.32
C ALA A 159 11.33 -6.59 -3.91
N GLN A 160 12.02 -5.74 -4.68
CA GLN A 160 13.33 -6.05 -5.24
C GLN A 160 14.37 -6.40 -4.16
N ARG A 161 14.35 -5.71 -3.02
CA ARG A 161 15.24 -6.00 -1.88
C ARG A 161 14.91 -7.32 -1.20
N GLN A 162 13.64 -7.66 -1.09
CA GLN A 162 13.13 -8.79 -0.30
C GLN A 162 13.16 -10.10 -1.07
N PHE A 163 12.78 -10.13 -2.35
CA PHE A 163 12.58 -11.34 -3.14
C PHE A 163 13.75 -11.60 -4.10
N ALA A 164 14.04 -12.88 -4.32
CA ALA A 164 15.05 -13.30 -5.27
C ALA A 164 14.54 -13.23 -6.73
N GLY A 165 15.47 -13.05 -7.67
CA GLY A 165 15.16 -13.04 -9.11
C GLY A 165 14.58 -11.73 -9.65
N LEU A 166 14.44 -10.68 -8.85
CA LEU A 166 13.85 -9.40 -9.24
C LEU A 166 14.88 -8.33 -9.67
N GLY A 167 16.07 -8.72 -10.11
CA GLY A 167 17.02 -7.79 -10.72
C GLY A 167 16.57 -7.36 -12.13
N VAL A 168 16.82 -6.11 -12.51
CA VAL A 168 16.53 -5.65 -13.88
C VAL A 168 17.32 -6.47 -14.89
N GLY A 169 16.63 -6.92 -15.95
CA GLY A 169 17.16 -7.84 -16.96
C GLY A 169 16.95 -9.32 -16.64
N SER A 170 16.52 -9.69 -15.42
CA SER A 170 16.19 -11.08 -15.09
C SER A 170 14.82 -11.50 -15.61
N THR A 171 14.59 -12.81 -15.67
CA THR A 171 13.29 -13.40 -15.99
C THR A 171 12.76 -14.17 -14.80
N VAL A 172 11.51 -13.94 -14.47
CA VAL A 172 10.77 -14.66 -13.42
C VAL A 172 9.56 -15.36 -14.00
N ARG A 173 9.13 -16.45 -13.37
CA ARG A 173 7.99 -17.23 -13.86
C ARG A 173 6.88 -17.24 -12.82
N PHE A 174 5.69 -16.79 -13.25
CA PHE A 174 4.46 -16.90 -12.49
C PHE A 174 3.46 -17.78 -13.25
N GLY A 175 3.05 -18.88 -12.63
CA GLY A 175 2.19 -19.85 -13.28
C GLY A 175 2.85 -20.44 -14.54
N GLN A 176 2.25 -20.21 -15.71
CA GLN A 176 2.75 -20.67 -17.01
C GLN A 176 3.44 -19.57 -17.82
N THR A 177 3.45 -18.34 -17.32
CA THR A 177 3.97 -17.16 -18.04
C THR A 177 5.32 -16.75 -17.49
N GLU A 178 6.26 -16.49 -18.39
CA GLU A 178 7.56 -15.88 -18.09
C GLU A 178 7.45 -14.37 -18.24
N TRP A 179 8.02 -13.65 -17.28
CA TRP A 179 8.00 -12.20 -17.20
C TRP A 179 9.42 -11.66 -17.12
N GLN A 180 9.71 -10.66 -17.92
CA GLN A 180 10.99 -9.98 -17.91
C GLN A 180 10.92 -8.79 -16.93
N VAL A 181 11.85 -8.69 -16.01
CA VAL A 181 12.02 -7.52 -15.15
C VAL A 181 12.73 -6.44 -15.95
N VAL A 182 12.02 -5.35 -16.29
CA VAL A 182 12.55 -4.28 -17.14
C VAL A 182 12.89 -3.00 -16.39
N GLY A 183 12.41 -2.85 -15.17
CA GLY A 183 12.70 -1.69 -14.35
C GLY A 183 12.39 -1.89 -12.87
N ALA A 184 12.88 -0.97 -12.06
CA ALA A 184 12.53 -0.86 -10.65
C ALA A 184 12.04 0.56 -10.35
N PHE A 185 11.05 0.68 -9.45
CA PHE A 185 10.46 1.95 -9.08
C PHE A 185 10.49 2.21 -7.58
N GLU A 186 10.48 3.47 -7.23
CA GLU A 186 10.22 4.00 -5.88
C GLU A 186 8.95 4.86 -5.93
N ASP A 187 8.23 4.91 -4.81
CA ASP A 187 6.96 5.63 -4.68
C ASP A 187 6.84 6.25 -3.27
N GLY A 188 7.85 7.04 -2.92
CA GLY A 188 7.89 7.76 -1.65
C GLY A 188 7.89 6.89 -0.39
N GLY A 189 8.32 5.62 -0.48
CA GLY A 189 8.28 4.67 0.64
C GLY A 189 6.89 4.06 0.89
N SER A 190 5.98 4.16 -0.07
CA SER A 190 4.62 3.64 0.00
C SER A 190 4.57 2.11 -0.04
N VAL A 191 3.39 1.54 0.24
CA VAL A 191 3.15 0.09 0.12
C VAL A 191 3.30 -0.42 -1.30
N SER A 192 3.12 0.44 -2.31
CA SER A 192 3.32 0.11 -3.73
C SER A 192 4.73 -0.40 -4.02
N GLU A 193 5.74 0.06 -3.26
CA GLU A 193 7.12 -0.43 -3.42
C GLU A 193 7.30 -1.92 -3.07
N SER A 194 6.33 -2.53 -2.42
CA SER A 194 6.31 -3.97 -2.13
C SER A 194 5.60 -4.79 -3.22
N GLU A 195 5.16 -4.16 -4.30
CA GLU A 195 4.42 -4.78 -5.39
C GLU A 195 5.28 -4.96 -6.65
N LEU A 196 4.78 -5.82 -7.55
CA LEU A 196 5.23 -5.97 -8.93
C LEU A 196 4.14 -5.41 -9.83
N TRP A 197 4.49 -4.67 -10.89
CA TRP A 197 3.51 -4.10 -11.79
C TRP A 197 3.73 -4.52 -13.24
N CYS A 198 2.63 -4.77 -13.97
CA CYS A 198 2.63 -5.14 -15.37
C CYS A 198 1.44 -4.51 -16.12
N ASP A 199 1.37 -4.73 -17.43
CA ASP A 199 0.17 -4.36 -18.20
C ASP A 199 -0.99 -5.27 -17.81
N VAL A 200 -2.11 -4.67 -17.38
CA VAL A 200 -3.34 -5.37 -17.02
C VAL A 200 -3.88 -6.26 -18.14
N ARG A 201 -3.71 -5.85 -19.40
CA ARG A 201 -4.15 -6.61 -20.59
C ARG A 201 -3.36 -7.90 -20.81
N VAL A 202 -2.14 -7.97 -20.28
CA VAL A 202 -1.31 -9.19 -20.27
C VAL A 202 -1.62 -10.04 -19.05
N LEU A 203 -1.88 -9.39 -17.90
CA LEU A 203 -2.20 -10.07 -16.66
C LEU A 203 -3.52 -10.84 -16.72
N GLN A 204 -4.58 -10.21 -17.23
CA GLN A 204 -5.92 -10.80 -17.28
C GLN A 204 -5.98 -12.17 -17.96
N PRO A 205 -5.48 -12.36 -19.21
CA PRO A 205 -5.47 -13.68 -19.85
C PRO A 205 -4.54 -14.67 -19.15
N ALA A 206 -3.41 -14.24 -18.62
CA ALA A 206 -2.48 -15.11 -17.91
C ALA A 206 -3.11 -15.77 -16.68
N TRP A 207 -4.06 -15.10 -16.03
CA TRP A 207 -4.82 -15.64 -14.88
C TRP A 207 -6.26 -16.09 -15.23
N ARG A 208 -6.64 -16.13 -16.50
CA ARG A 208 -7.99 -16.54 -16.97
C ARG A 208 -9.13 -15.79 -16.28
N ARG A 209 -8.95 -14.49 -16.03
CA ARG A 209 -9.88 -13.66 -15.24
C ARG A 209 -10.84 -12.82 -16.09
N GLY A 210 -10.85 -13.01 -17.42
CA GLY A 210 -11.68 -12.23 -18.34
C GLY A 210 -11.31 -10.74 -18.32
N ASN A 211 -12.21 -9.90 -18.80
CA ASN A 211 -12.04 -8.45 -18.89
C ASN A 211 -12.69 -7.74 -17.69
N THR A 212 -12.24 -8.09 -16.48
CA THR A 212 -12.74 -7.51 -15.23
C THR A 212 -11.60 -6.89 -14.42
N PHE A 213 -11.92 -5.85 -13.68
CA PHE A 213 -10.99 -5.08 -12.87
C PHE A 213 -11.43 -5.12 -11.41
N GLN A 214 -10.54 -4.83 -10.49
CA GLN A 214 -10.85 -4.82 -9.06
C GLN A 214 -10.98 -3.42 -8.52
N SER A 215 -10.22 -2.48 -9.08
CA SER A 215 -10.31 -1.07 -8.70
C SER A 215 -10.11 -0.18 -9.93
N VAL A 216 -10.58 1.06 -9.80
CA VAL A 216 -10.18 2.16 -10.67
C VAL A 216 -9.59 3.25 -9.80
N ARG A 217 -8.40 3.70 -10.16
CA ARG A 217 -7.81 4.91 -9.58
C ARG A 217 -7.98 6.04 -10.56
N ALA A 218 -8.48 7.16 -10.07
CA ALA A 218 -8.69 8.38 -10.85
C ALA A 218 -8.08 9.56 -10.10
N ARG A 219 -7.18 10.28 -10.75
CA ARG A 219 -6.66 11.52 -10.20
C ARG A 219 -7.57 12.66 -10.57
N LEU A 220 -7.99 13.43 -9.57
CA LEU A 220 -8.96 14.50 -9.70
C LEU A 220 -8.26 15.88 -9.63
N THR A 221 -9.00 16.90 -10.06
CA THR A 221 -8.50 18.29 -10.08
C THR A 221 -8.14 18.82 -8.69
N SER A 222 -8.74 18.28 -7.64
CA SER A 222 -8.46 18.61 -6.25
C SER A 222 -9.08 17.56 -5.30
N PRO A 223 -8.67 17.49 -4.04
CA PRO A 223 -9.35 16.65 -3.03
C PRO A 223 -10.84 16.96 -2.88
N ALA A 224 -11.24 18.23 -3.01
CA ALA A 224 -12.64 18.66 -2.93
C ALA A 224 -13.50 18.14 -4.12
N ALA A 225 -12.88 17.72 -5.22
CA ALA A 225 -13.60 17.17 -6.38
C ALA A 225 -14.11 15.74 -6.15
N ILE A 226 -13.63 15.03 -5.12
CA ILE A 226 -14.00 13.63 -4.85
C ILE A 226 -15.50 13.49 -4.58
N GLU A 227 -16.09 14.36 -3.78
CA GLU A 227 -17.52 14.32 -3.45
C GLU A 227 -18.40 14.58 -4.70
N ALA A 228 -17.99 15.50 -5.57
CA ALA A 228 -18.69 15.77 -6.83
C ALA A 228 -18.55 14.60 -7.81
N PHE A 229 -17.37 13.98 -7.88
CA PHE A 229 -17.09 12.80 -8.68
C PHE A 229 -17.93 11.59 -8.24
N GLU A 230 -18.01 11.32 -6.93
CA GLU A 230 -18.87 10.29 -6.35
C GLU A 230 -20.35 10.54 -6.67
N SER A 231 -20.82 11.78 -6.47
CA SER A 231 -22.20 12.16 -6.75
C SER A 231 -22.57 12.00 -8.23
N GLU A 232 -21.63 12.24 -9.14
CA GLU A 232 -21.85 12.05 -10.56
C GLU A 232 -21.95 10.56 -10.93
N LEU A 233 -21.06 9.72 -10.40
CA LEU A 233 -21.12 8.28 -10.61
C LEU A 233 -22.40 7.66 -10.05
N ALA A 234 -22.88 8.13 -8.90
CA ALA A 234 -24.10 7.67 -8.28
C ALA A 234 -25.38 7.97 -9.11
N ARG A 235 -25.32 8.87 -10.09
CA ARG A 235 -26.43 9.17 -11.00
C ARG A 235 -26.56 8.18 -12.15
N ASP A 236 -25.49 7.47 -12.49
CA ASP A 236 -25.53 6.48 -13.57
C ASP A 236 -25.89 5.09 -13.03
N PRO A 237 -27.09 4.56 -13.32
CA PRO A 237 -27.54 3.28 -12.78
C PRO A 237 -26.71 2.06 -13.27
N ARG A 238 -25.84 2.25 -14.25
CA ARG A 238 -24.92 1.20 -14.74
C ARG A 238 -23.70 1.05 -13.84
N VAL A 239 -23.46 2.03 -12.95
CA VAL A 239 -22.26 2.09 -12.12
C VAL A 239 -22.67 2.07 -10.65
N GLU A 240 -22.66 0.86 -10.06
CA GLU A 240 -22.87 0.67 -8.61
C GLU A 240 -21.50 0.57 -7.94
N VAL A 241 -20.99 1.71 -7.45
CA VAL A 241 -19.63 1.82 -6.91
C VAL A 241 -19.59 2.65 -5.62
N ASP A 242 -18.57 2.37 -4.82
CA ASP A 242 -18.16 3.20 -3.70
C ASP A 242 -16.85 3.90 -4.07
N VAL A 243 -16.75 5.18 -3.72
CA VAL A 243 -15.59 6.03 -4.00
C VAL A 243 -14.93 6.41 -2.68
N PHE A 244 -13.64 6.21 -2.57
CA PHE A 244 -12.86 6.58 -1.40
C PHE A 244 -11.70 7.49 -1.81
N PRO A 245 -11.34 8.52 -1.02
CA PRO A 245 -10.02 9.11 -1.12
C PRO A 245 -8.97 8.02 -0.90
N GLU A 246 -7.97 7.93 -1.78
CA GLU A 246 -6.96 6.85 -1.67
C GLU A 246 -6.25 6.87 -0.32
N ARG A 247 -5.97 8.05 0.21
CA ARG A 247 -5.37 8.22 1.53
C ARG A 247 -6.23 7.64 2.65
N ASP A 248 -7.54 7.87 2.62
CA ASP A 248 -8.47 7.39 3.64
C ASP A 248 -8.62 5.87 3.56
N TYR A 249 -8.63 5.33 2.35
CA TYR A 249 -8.64 3.88 2.15
C TYR A 249 -7.42 3.21 2.81
N TYR A 250 -6.22 3.72 2.58
CA TYR A 250 -5.02 3.15 3.20
C TYR A 250 -4.97 3.40 4.72
N ALA A 251 -5.46 4.54 5.21
CA ALA A 251 -5.58 4.80 6.64
C ALA A 251 -6.48 3.77 7.33
N GLN A 252 -7.65 3.46 6.75
CA GLN A 252 -8.56 2.43 7.27
C GLN A 252 -7.94 1.02 7.26
N GLN A 253 -7.15 0.68 6.24
CA GLN A 253 -6.44 -0.61 6.19
C GLN A 253 -5.37 -0.73 7.29
N SER A 254 -4.86 0.37 7.82
CA SER A 254 -3.87 0.37 8.91
C SER A 254 -4.47 0.14 10.30
N GLU A 255 -5.79 0.32 10.46
CA GLU A 255 -6.51 0.17 11.72
C GLU A 255 -7.12 -1.24 11.90
N ALA A 256 -7.16 -2.06 10.83
CA ALA A 256 -7.75 -3.40 10.80
C ALA A 256 -6.74 -4.49 11.19
#